data_529490156c9a92346cd535b5875c276b
#
_entry.id   529490156c9a92346cd535b5875c276b
#
_cell.length_a   1.000
_cell.length_b   1.000
_cell.length_c   1.000
_cell.angle_alpha   90.00
_cell.angle_beta   90.00
_cell.angle_gamma   90.00
#
_symmetry.space_group_name_H-M   'P 1'
#
loop_
_entity.id
_entity.type
_entity.pdbx_description
1 polymer ?
#
loop_
_entity_poly.entity_id
_entity_poly.type
_entity_poly.pdbx_seq_one_letter_code
_entity_poly.pdbx_strand_id
1 'polypeptide(L)'
;MLTGGGARAAYQAGVLRAIAEVLPRGAMPFGTICGVSAGGLNAVFLGAWRGDFEEACHRLRELWLELSPERVFRTDGVRMLGIGGRWMRDLSAGGLFHRSRINFLLDATPLRDFLHERLPLADLRRNIASGAIRGFAVTATSYSTNAAVTFFDGAEDIQPWVRATRVGVRTQIRLDHVMASASIPIFFPPVRVQGAWYGDGSVRMTAPLSPAIHMGAERLLVIGVRRWREPDELQPVRRPARRDVLAPAQIAGTLLNAVFLETIEADVERLEMVNRLVDRLPAGERGTSPGRLRVIPALVLRPSRDLGELAGDQYRRFPRVLRFMLTGIGAQAENGSDLLSYLAFEPVYVGRLLELGYDDTLARRREVEEFFGEGRRERISLRA
;
A
#
# COMPACT_ATOMS: atom_id res chain seq x y z
N MET A 1 -9.38 2.21 -0.89
CA MET A 1 -7.98 2.29 -1.39
C MET A 1 -7.02 2.05 -0.25
N LEU A 2 -6.10 1.08 -0.41
CA LEU A 2 -5.09 0.70 0.58
C LEU A 2 -3.70 1.07 0.05
N THR A 3 -2.97 1.92 0.81
CA THR A 3 -1.70 2.49 0.34
C THR A 3 -0.52 1.57 0.58
N GLY A 4 0.60 1.83 -0.11
CA GLY A 4 1.87 1.17 0.16
C GLY A 4 2.50 1.59 1.49
N GLY A 5 3.56 0.88 1.89
CA GLY A 5 4.32 1.22 3.09
C GLY A 5 5.07 0.06 3.74
N GLY A 6 5.26 -1.07 3.06
CA GLY A 6 5.92 -2.24 3.64
C GLY A 6 5.23 -2.73 4.91
N ALA A 7 6.00 -3.00 5.97
CA ALA A 7 5.46 -3.48 7.24
C ALA A 7 4.47 -2.49 7.91
N ARG A 8 4.55 -1.19 7.59
CA ARG A 8 3.58 -0.19 8.08
C ARG A 8 2.13 -0.51 7.68
N ALA A 9 1.91 -1.29 6.62
CA ALA A 9 0.57 -1.66 6.16
C ALA A 9 -0.19 -2.60 7.12
N ALA A 10 0.46 -3.13 8.16
CA ALA A 10 -0.21 -3.80 9.27
C ALA A 10 -1.22 -2.86 9.97
N TYR A 11 -0.93 -1.55 10.03
CA TYR A 11 -1.86 -0.53 10.52
C TYR A 11 -3.23 -0.62 9.84
N GLN A 12 -3.26 -0.85 8.52
CA GLN A 12 -4.50 -0.95 7.75
C GLN A 12 -5.36 -2.14 8.19
N ALA A 13 -4.75 -3.25 8.60
CA ALA A 13 -5.49 -4.40 9.11
C ALA A 13 -6.15 -4.09 10.47
N GLY A 14 -5.51 -3.29 11.31
CA GLY A 14 -6.12 -2.75 12.54
C GLY A 14 -7.32 -1.84 12.25
N VAL A 15 -7.17 -0.92 11.30
CA VAL A 15 -8.26 -0.04 10.84
C VAL A 15 -9.44 -0.86 10.32
N LEU A 16 -9.19 -1.84 9.47
CA LEU A 16 -10.24 -2.70 8.90
C LEU A 16 -10.97 -3.50 9.98
N ARG A 17 -10.25 -4.00 11.00
CA ARG A 17 -10.84 -4.68 12.14
C ARG A 17 -11.79 -3.78 12.91
N ALA A 18 -11.41 -2.54 13.20
CA ALA A 18 -12.28 -1.59 13.88
C ALA A 18 -13.51 -1.21 13.03
N ILE A 19 -13.35 -1.05 11.72
CA ILE A 19 -14.48 -0.84 10.81
C ILE A 19 -15.45 -2.03 10.85
N ALA A 20 -14.93 -3.26 10.88
CA ALA A 20 -15.76 -4.45 10.96
C ALA A 20 -16.57 -4.53 12.27
N GLU A 21 -16.02 -4.02 13.38
CA GLU A 21 -16.74 -3.93 14.66
C GLU A 21 -17.80 -2.81 14.67
N VAL A 22 -17.54 -1.70 13.99
CA VAL A 22 -18.46 -0.58 13.88
C VAL A 22 -19.65 -0.90 12.97
N LEU A 23 -19.40 -1.70 11.91
CA LEU A 23 -20.44 -2.07 10.95
C LEU A 23 -21.25 -3.28 11.43
N PRO A 24 -22.53 -3.38 11.07
CA PRO A 24 -23.29 -4.61 11.29
C PRO A 24 -22.62 -5.80 10.58
N ARG A 25 -22.62 -6.93 11.23
CA ARG A 25 -22.12 -8.19 10.63
C ARG A 25 -22.74 -8.44 9.25
N GLY A 26 -21.93 -8.89 8.33
CA GLY A 26 -22.40 -9.18 6.98
C GLY A 26 -21.29 -9.29 5.94
N ALA A 27 -21.70 -9.25 4.69
CA ALA A 27 -20.83 -9.36 3.54
C ALA A 27 -19.85 -8.18 3.42
N MET A 28 -18.88 -8.32 2.53
CA MET A 28 -17.89 -7.30 2.21
C MET A 28 -18.57 -5.95 1.92
N PRO A 29 -18.27 -4.88 2.67
CA PRO A 29 -18.91 -3.56 2.49
C PRO A 29 -18.36 -2.78 1.29
N PHE A 30 -17.29 -3.27 0.67
CA PHE A 30 -16.59 -2.60 -0.42
C PHE A 30 -16.94 -3.22 -1.78
N GLY A 31 -17.56 -2.45 -2.67
CA GLY A 31 -17.81 -2.90 -4.04
C GLY A 31 -16.54 -2.98 -4.88
N THR A 32 -15.59 -2.07 -4.65
CA THR A 32 -14.31 -2.04 -5.38
C THR A 32 -13.16 -1.94 -4.39
N ILE A 33 -12.14 -2.79 -4.55
CA ILE A 33 -10.98 -2.84 -3.66
C ILE A 33 -9.72 -2.58 -4.48
N CYS A 34 -8.98 -1.53 -4.12
CA CYS A 34 -7.74 -1.13 -4.78
C CYS A 34 -6.60 -1.08 -3.77
N GLY A 35 -5.43 -1.55 -4.19
CA GLY A 35 -4.25 -1.48 -3.34
C GLY A 35 -2.95 -1.29 -4.14
N VAL A 36 -1.90 -0.88 -3.42
CA VAL A 36 -0.55 -0.77 -3.96
C VAL A 36 0.46 -1.26 -2.93
N SER A 37 1.54 -1.90 -3.38
CA SER A 37 2.58 -2.44 -2.50
C SER A 37 1.98 -3.37 -1.43
N ALA A 38 2.37 -3.23 -0.17
CA ALA A 38 1.79 -4.00 0.94
C ALA A 38 0.27 -3.75 1.13
N GLY A 39 -0.24 -2.57 0.76
CA GLY A 39 -1.69 -2.34 0.67
C GLY A 39 -2.37 -3.19 -0.41
N GLY A 40 -1.63 -3.56 -1.47
CA GLY A 40 -2.08 -4.54 -2.47
C GLY A 40 -2.24 -5.95 -1.90
N LEU A 41 -1.39 -6.35 -0.94
CA LEU A 41 -1.53 -7.61 -0.20
C LEU A 41 -2.81 -7.62 0.63
N ASN A 42 -3.06 -6.56 1.39
CA ASN A 42 -4.30 -6.41 2.16
C ASN A 42 -5.53 -6.42 1.25
N ALA A 43 -5.44 -5.69 0.12
CA ALA A 43 -6.53 -5.58 -0.85
C ALA A 43 -6.89 -6.93 -1.46
N VAL A 44 -5.90 -7.71 -1.90
CA VAL A 44 -6.15 -9.01 -2.53
C VAL A 44 -6.69 -10.03 -1.52
N PHE A 45 -6.21 -9.99 -0.28
CA PHE A 45 -6.72 -10.84 0.79
C PHE A 45 -8.21 -10.58 1.02
N LEU A 46 -8.60 -9.31 1.19
CA LEU A 46 -10.01 -8.93 1.36
C LEU A 46 -10.85 -9.29 0.13
N GLY A 47 -10.37 -8.97 -1.06
CA GLY A 47 -11.11 -9.24 -2.29
C GLY A 47 -11.31 -10.73 -2.58
N ALA A 48 -10.39 -11.57 -2.13
CA ALA A 48 -10.46 -13.02 -2.26
C ALA A 48 -11.20 -13.72 -1.12
N TRP A 49 -11.52 -13.02 -0.03
CA TRP A 49 -12.21 -13.63 1.10
C TRP A 49 -13.66 -13.98 0.77
N ARG A 50 -14.09 -15.16 1.24
CA ARG A 50 -15.48 -15.63 1.10
C ARG A 50 -16.07 -15.77 2.49
N GLY A 51 -17.12 -15.04 2.76
CA GLY A 51 -17.77 -15.02 4.06
C GLY A 51 -17.89 -13.62 4.63
N ASP A 52 -18.00 -13.53 5.93
CA ASP A 52 -18.22 -12.27 6.63
C ASP A 52 -16.98 -11.36 6.60
N PHE A 53 -17.22 -10.06 6.53
CA PHE A 53 -16.17 -9.06 6.56
C PHE A 53 -15.42 -9.05 7.90
N GLU A 54 -16.11 -9.29 9.01
CA GLU A 54 -15.49 -9.40 10.33
C GLU A 54 -14.46 -10.53 10.37
N GLU A 55 -14.83 -11.71 9.85
CA GLU A 55 -13.92 -12.86 9.77
C GLU A 55 -12.72 -12.56 8.86
N ALA A 56 -12.96 -11.90 7.71
CA ALA A 56 -11.88 -11.45 6.83
C ALA A 56 -10.85 -10.59 7.57
N CYS A 57 -11.31 -9.64 8.38
CA CYS A 57 -10.45 -8.75 9.14
C CYS A 57 -9.67 -9.47 10.25
N HIS A 58 -10.30 -10.44 10.93
CA HIS A 58 -9.61 -11.28 11.91
C HIS A 58 -8.51 -12.11 11.27
N ARG A 59 -8.78 -12.77 10.14
CA ARG A 59 -7.79 -13.57 9.41
C ARG A 59 -6.67 -12.72 8.82
N LEU A 60 -6.98 -11.51 8.35
CA LEU A 60 -5.96 -10.58 7.89
C LEU A 60 -5.03 -10.17 9.03
N ARG A 61 -5.57 -9.92 10.23
CA ARG A 61 -4.77 -9.67 11.43
C ARG A 61 -3.85 -10.85 11.76
N GLU A 62 -4.37 -12.08 11.75
CA GLU A 62 -3.58 -13.28 11.98
C GLU A 62 -2.45 -13.42 10.96
N LEU A 63 -2.74 -13.20 9.67
CA LEU A 63 -1.75 -13.22 8.59
C LEU A 63 -0.61 -12.23 8.87
N TRP A 64 -0.92 -11.02 9.32
CA TRP A 64 0.10 -10.04 9.68
C TRP A 64 0.94 -10.46 10.89
N LEU A 65 0.34 -11.09 11.90
CA LEU A 65 1.05 -11.60 13.08
C LEU A 65 1.91 -12.84 12.76
N GLU A 66 1.58 -13.59 11.72
CA GLU A 66 2.39 -14.70 11.25
C GLU A 66 3.62 -14.22 10.45
N LEU A 67 3.62 -13.00 9.92
CA LEU A 67 4.76 -12.46 9.18
C LEU A 67 5.94 -12.24 10.13
N SER A 68 7.11 -12.67 9.67
CA SER A 68 8.40 -12.40 10.30
C SER A 68 9.41 -12.04 9.20
N PRO A 69 10.57 -11.48 9.51
CA PRO A 69 11.61 -11.20 8.52
C PRO A 69 11.96 -12.43 7.66
N GLU A 70 12.02 -13.62 8.27
CA GLU A 70 12.35 -14.89 7.59
C GLU A 70 11.26 -15.33 6.61
N ARG A 71 10.01 -14.97 6.87
CA ARG A 71 8.88 -15.24 5.97
C ARG A 71 8.72 -14.21 4.86
N VAL A 72 9.37 -13.05 4.99
CA VAL A 72 9.33 -12.00 3.97
C VAL A 72 10.54 -12.05 3.06
N PHE A 73 11.74 -12.24 3.62
CA PHE A 73 12.97 -12.30 2.84
C PHE A 73 13.99 -13.26 3.46
N ARG A 74 14.85 -13.81 2.60
CA ARG A 74 15.91 -14.69 3.09
C ARG A 74 16.90 -13.91 3.93
N THR A 75 17.19 -14.45 5.12
CA THR A 75 18.12 -13.88 6.09
C THR A 75 19.43 -14.65 6.19
N ASP A 76 19.66 -15.61 5.28
CA ASP A 76 20.88 -16.45 5.25
C ASP A 76 22.13 -15.58 5.07
N GLY A 77 22.98 -15.52 6.10
CA GLY A 77 24.15 -14.68 6.13
C GLY A 77 25.11 -14.91 4.94
N VAL A 78 25.30 -16.16 4.54
CA VAL A 78 26.17 -16.54 3.40
C VAL A 78 25.64 -15.96 2.08
N ARG A 79 24.35 -16.05 1.83
CA ARG A 79 23.72 -15.51 0.61
C ARG A 79 23.71 -13.98 0.61
N MET A 80 23.37 -13.37 1.74
CA MET A 80 23.38 -11.90 1.86
C MET A 80 24.78 -11.33 1.69
N LEU A 81 25.81 -11.96 2.28
CA LEU A 81 27.21 -11.58 2.07
C LEU A 81 27.63 -11.80 0.60
N GLY A 82 27.14 -12.86 -0.05
CA GLY A 82 27.36 -13.11 -1.47
C GLY A 82 26.73 -12.02 -2.35
N ILE A 83 25.52 -11.56 -2.04
CA ILE A 83 24.85 -10.45 -2.73
C ILE A 83 25.64 -9.15 -2.51
N GLY A 84 25.96 -8.81 -1.25
CA GLY A 84 26.71 -7.60 -0.90
C GLY A 84 28.12 -7.58 -1.52
N GLY A 85 28.83 -8.71 -1.51
CA GLY A 85 30.16 -8.85 -2.14
C GLY A 85 30.11 -8.67 -3.66
N ARG A 86 29.06 -9.16 -4.32
CA ARG A 86 28.86 -8.96 -5.77
C ARG A 86 28.52 -7.50 -6.08
N TRP A 87 27.67 -6.86 -5.31
CA TRP A 87 27.40 -5.42 -5.41
C TRP A 87 28.68 -4.60 -5.29
N MET A 88 29.48 -4.89 -4.25
CA MET A 88 30.73 -4.17 -4.01
C MET A 88 31.72 -4.37 -5.16
N ARG A 89 31.88 -5.62 -5.64
CA ARG A 89 32.72 -5.94 -6.80
C ARG A 89 32.25 -5.18 -8.06
N ASP A 90 30.94 -5.20 -8.34
CA ASP A 90 30.38 -4.62 -9.57
C ASP A 90 30.47 -3.09 -9.55
N LEU A 91 30.29 -2.46 -8.38
CA LEU A 91 30.49 -1.02 -8.19
C LEU A 91 31.99 -0.65 -8.30
N SER A 92 32.89 -1.44 -7.70
CA SER A 92 34.35 -1.15 -7.71
C SER A 92 35.00 -1.43 -9.05
N ALA A 93 34.50 -2.41 -9.80
CA ALA A 93 35.07 -2.82 -11.09
C ALA A 93 34.55 -1.97 -12.28
N GLY A 94 33.76 -0.91 -12.02
CA GLY A 94 33.41 0.08 -13.04
C GLY A 94 32.72 -0.47 -14.28
N GLY A 95 31.98 -1.58 -14.16
CA GLY A 95 31.30 -2.21 -15.28
C GLY A 95 32.17 -3.11 -16.16
N LEU A 96 33.43 -3.38 -15.80
CA LEU A 96 34.30 -4.33 -16.50
C LEU A 96 33.71 -5.75 -16.60
N PHE A 97 32.84 -6.09 -15.67
CA PHE A 97 32.07 -7.35 -15.69
C PHE A 97 30.63 -7.10 -16.15
N HIS A 98 30.42 -6.96 -17.45
CA HIS A 98 29.13 -6.66 -18.12
C HIS A 98 27.97 -7.64 -17.86
N ARG A 99 28.05 -8.52 -16.88
CA ARG A 99 27.06 -9.55 -16.57
C ARG A 99 26.56 -9.53 -15.13
N SER A 100 26.56 -8.38 -14.44
CA SER A 100 25.90 -8.32 -13.15
C SER A 100 24.40 -8.54 -13.31
N ARG A 101 23.92 -9.66 -12.75
CA ARG A 101 22.50 -10.03 -12.77
C ARG A 101 21.80 -9.73 -11.45
N ILE A 102 22.51 -9.08 -10.51
CA ILE A 102 21.96 -8.81 -9.19
C ILE A 102 21.54 -7.35 -9.13
N ASN A 103 20.24 -7.16 -9.04
CA ASN A 103 19.57 -5.86 -8.98
C ASN A 103 18.72 -5.69 -7.71
N PHE A 104 18.93 -6.52 -6.68
CA PHE A 104 18.23 -6.48 -5.41
C PHE A 104 19.15 -6.87 -4.24
N LEU A 105 18.77 -6.45 -3.02
CA LEU A 105 19.50 -6.74 -1.78
C LEU A 105 18.90 -7.93 -1.02
N LEU A 106 17.58 -8.12 -1.09
CA LEU A 106 16.83 -9.11 -0.32
C LEU A 106 16.07 -10.05 -1.26
N ASP A 107 16.23 -11.34 -1.07
CA ASP A 107 15.49 -12.38 -1.81
C ASP A 107 14.09 -12.55 -1.21
N ALA A 108 13.05 -12.14 -1.93
CA ALA A 108 11.65 -12.18 -1.52
C ALA A 108 10.95 -13.53 -1.83
N THR A 109 11.71 -14.60 -2.13
CA THR A 109 11.13 -15.95 -2.34
C THR A 109 10.27 -16.40 -1.16
N PRO A 110 10.68 -16.24 0.13
CA PRO A 110 9.84 -16.64 1.25
C PRO A 110 8.48 -15.95 1.27
N LEU A 111 8.42 -14.65 0.96
CA LEU A 111 7.16 -13.92 0.87
C LEU A 111 6.27 -14.48 -0.24
N ARG A 112 6.85 -14.79 -1.40
CA ARG A 112 6.13 -15.39 -2.52
C ARG A 112 5.50 -16.73 -2.12
N ASP A 113 6.28 -17.59 -1.47
CA ASP A 113 5.84 -18.93 -1.03
C ASP A 113 4.73 -18.79 0.03
N PHE A 114 4.93 -17.93 1.02
CA PHE A 114 3.93 -17.62 2.05
C PHE A 114 2.61 -17.11 1.44
N LEU A 115 2.66 -16.16 0.51
CA LEU A 115 1.47 -15.63 -0.13
C LEU A 115 0.80 -16.67 -1.05
N HIS A 116 1.58 -17.53 -1.70
CA HIS A 116 1.03 -18.61 -2.52
C HIS A 116 0.18 -19.59 -1.68
N GLU A 117 0.60 -19.87 -0.47
CA GLU A 117 -0.12 -20.74 0.47
C GLU A 117 -1.34 -20.05 1.11
N ARG A 118 -1.27 -18.73 1.35
CA ARG A 118 -2.26 -18.00 2.16
C ARG A 118 -3.29 -17.21 1.36
N LEU A 119 -3.01 -16.88 0.09
CA LEU A 119 -3.92 -16.08 -0.74
C LEU A 119 -4.79 -16.97 -1.65
N PRO A 120 -6.11 -17.03 -1.41
CA PRO A 120 -7.01 -17.82 -2.24
C PRO A 120 -7.40 -17.06 -3.53
N LEU A 121 -6.43 -16.78 -4.40
CA LEU A 121 -6.62 -15.97 -5.62
C LEU A 121 -7.72 -16.48 -6.56
N ALA A 122 -8.02 -17.78 -6.54
CA ALA A 122 -9.14 -18.34 -7.29
C ALA A 122 -10.49 -17.79 -6.82
N ASP A 123 -10.61 -17.48 -5.53
CA ASP A 123 -11.83 -16.95 -4.93
C ASP A 123 -12.03 -15.46 -5.26
N LEU A 124 -10.96 -14.70 -5.49
CA LEU A 124 -11.06 -13.33 -6.00
C LEU A 124 -11.89 -13.28 -7.29
N ARG A 125 -11.58 -14.16 -8.24
CA ARG A 125 -12.33 -14.26 -9.51
C ARG A 125 -13.78 -14.70 -9.29
N ARG A 126 -14.02 -15.63 -8.36
CA ARG A 126 -15.38 -16.06 -8.01
C ARG A 126 -16.20 -14.94 -7.39
N ASN A 127 -15.60 -14.15 -6.50
CA ASN A 127 -16.24 -13.00 -5.87
C ASN A 127 -16.61 -11.90 -6.88
N ILE A 128 -15.75 -11.67 -7.87
CA ILE A 128 -16.06 -10.77 -9.00
C ILE A 128 -17.19 -11.34 -9.85
N ALA A 129 -17.13 -12.61 -10.24
CA ALA A 129 -18.12 -13.25 -11.09
C ALA A 129 -19.50 -13.34 -10.44
N SER A 130 -19.55 -13.52 -9.10
CA SER A 130 -20.80 -13.53 -8.34
C SER A 130 -21.35 -12.13 -8.02
N GLY A 131 -20.59 -11.06 -8.28
CA GLY A 131 -20.95 -9.70 -7.89
C GLY A 131 -20.77 -9.40 -6.41
N ALA A 132 -20.13 -10.28 -5.63
CA ALA A 132 -19.79 -10.02 -4.22
C ALA A 132 -18.89 -8.79 -4.09
N ILE A 133 -17.96 -8.60 -5.05
CA ILE A 133 -17.28 -7.35 -5.30
C ILE A 133 -17.41 -6.98 -6.78
N ARG A 134 -17.51 -5.67 -7.06
CA ARG A 134 -17.59 -5.15 -8.44
C ARG A 134 -16.25 -5.25 -9.16
N GLY A 135 -15.14 -5.07 -8.42
CA GLY A 135 -13.82 -5.14 -9.02
C GLY A 135 -12.68 -5.01 -8.02
N PHE A 136 -11.53 -5.41 -8.52
CA PHE A 136 -10.26 -5.39 -7.79
C PHE A 136 -9.17 -4.78 -8.67
N ALA A 137 -8.27 -4.00 -8.06
CA ALA A 137 -7.10 -3.45 -8.75
C ALA A 137 -5.84 -3.46 -7.88
N VAL A 138 -4.71 -3.76 -8.51
CA VAL A 138 -3.38 -3.63 -7.93
C VAL A 138 -2.45 -2.91 -8.90
N THR A 139 -1.68 -1.94 -8.41
CA THR A 139 -0.81 -1.13 -9.26
C THR A 139 0.65 -1.51 -9.10
N ALA A 140 1.37 -1.62 -10.22
CA ALA A 140 2.82 -1.80 -10.29
C ALA A 140 3.46 -0.75 -11.21
N THR A 141 4.76 -0.54 -11.08
CA THR A 141 5.54 0.35 -11.95
C THR A 141 6.21 -0.46 -13.05
N SER A 142 5.95 -0.11 -14.32
CA SER A 142 6.65 -0.71 -15.46
C SER A 142 8.02 -0.09 -15.64
N TYR A 143 9.07 -0.90 -15.61
CA TYR A 143 10.43 -0.45 -15.91
C TYR A 143 10.67 -0.19 -17.40
N SER A 144 9.84 -0.77 -18.28
CA SER A 144 9.98 -0.59 -19.73
C SER A 144 9.38 0.74 -20.20
N THR A 145 8.21 1.14 -19.63
CA THR A 145 7.48 2.33 -20.07
C THR A 145 7.56 3.47 -19.05
N ASN A 146 8.12 3.22 -17.89
CA ASN A 146 8.18 4.15 -16.75
C ASN A 146 6.78 4.69 -16.34
N ALA A 147 5.73 3.88 -16.52
CA ALA A 147 4.35 4.21 -16.20
C ALA A 147 3.86 3.42 -14.98
N ALA A 148 2.88 3.98 -14.26
CA ALA A 148 2.08 3.22 -13.31
C ALA A 148 1.08 2.36 -14.09
N VAL A 149 1.16 1.04 -13.93
CA VAL A 149 0.26 0.07 -14.56
C VAL A 149 -0.64 -0.51 -13.49
N THR A 150 -1.91 -0.20 -13.58
CA THR A 150 -2.94 -0.77 -12.72
C THR A 150 -3.51 -2.02 -13.41
N PHE A 151 -3.18 -3.17 -12.88
CA PHE A 151 -3.80 -4.43 -13.26
C PHE A 151 -5.15 -4.53 -12.54
N PHE A 152 -6.24 -4.70 -13.30
CA PHE A 152 -7.56 -4.80 -12.71
C PHE A 152 -8.37 -5.95 -13.30
N ASP A 153 -9.28 -6.48 -12.49
CA ASP A 153 -10.34 -7.39 -12.87
C ASP A 153 -11.66 -6.90 -12.25
N GLY A 154 -12.79 -7.13 -12.92
CA GLY A 154 -14.06 -6.62 -12.43
C GLY A 154 -15.19 -6.71 -13.44
N ALA A 155 -16.33 -6.11 -13.11
CA ALA A 155 -17.54 -6.07 -13.93
C ALA A 155 -17.25 -5.63 -15.37
N GLU A 156 -18.03 -6.12 -16.33
CA GLU A 156 -17.77 -5.95 -17.77
C GLU A 156 -17.76 -4.50 -18.22
N ASP A 157 -18.54 -3.64 -17.58
CA ASP A 157 -18.65 -2.22 -17.87
C ASP A 157 -17.44 -1.38 -17.43
N ILE A 158 -16.53 -1.92 -16.58
CA ILE A 158 -15.28 -1.26 -16.27
C ILE A 158 -14.35 -1.31 -17.47
N GLN A 159 -14.03 -0.18 -18.07
CA GLN A 159 -13.18 -0.12 -19.25
C GLN A 159 -11.70 0.09 -18.89
N PRO A 160 -10.76 -0.47 -19.67
CA PRO A 160 -9.36 -0.08 -19.61
C PRO A 160 -9.20 1.43 -19.83
N TRP A 161 -8.17 2.02 -19.23
CA TRP A 161 -7.92 3.46 -19.38
C TRP A 161 -6.45 3.74 -19.65
N VAL A 162 -6.20 4.85 -20.33
CA VAL A 162 -4.87 5.40 -20.60
C VAL A 162 -4.85 6.87 -20.19
N ARG A 163 -3.82 7.25 -19.44
CA ARG A 163 -3.49 8.63 -19.06
C ARG A 163 -2.00 8.85 -19.33
N ALA A 164 -1.52 10.07 -19.24
CA ALA A 164 -0.15 10.45 -19.59
C ALA A 164 0.94 9.52 -19.00
N THR A 165 0.81 9.13 -17.74
CA THR A 165 1.80 8.29 -17.04
C THR A 165 1.18 7.08 -16.35
N ARG A 166 -0.09 6.79 -16.59
CA ARG A 166 -0.88 5.76 -15.89
C ARG A 166 -1.77 5.02 -16.86
N VAL A 167 -1.79 3.70 -16.76
CA VAL A 167 -2.66 2.86 -17.57
C VAL A 167 -3.39 1.84 -16.69
N GLY A 168 -4.64 1.55 -17.02
CA GLY A 168 -5.40 0.44 -16.44
C GLY A 168 -5.52 -0.68 -17.47
N VAL A 169 -5.04 -1.84 -17.10
CA VAL A 169 -5.03 -3.03 -17.95
C VAL A 169 -5.94 -4.10 -17.34
N ARG A 170 -6.99 -4.48 -18.06
CA ARG A 170 -7.84 -5.59 -17.64
C ARG A 170 -7.08 -6.89 -17.76
N THR A 171 -6.99 -7.65 -16.68
CA THR A 171 -6.35 -8.95 -16.66
C THR A 171 -6.83 -9.78 -15.47
N GLN A 172 -6.76 -11.09 -15.60
CA GLN A 172 -6.93 -11.96 -14.44
C GLN A 172 -5.77 -11.75 -13.46
N ILE A 173 -6.10 -11.38 -12.25
CA ILE A 173 -5.10 -11.14 -11.20
C ILE A 173 -4.43 -12.45 -10.78
N ARG A 174 -3.11 -12.43 -10.74
CA ARG A 174 -2.24 -13.54 -10.32
C ARG A 174 -1.27 -13.06 -9.26
N LEU A 175 -0.64 -13.98 -8.56
CA LEU A 175 0.36 -13.68 -7.53
C LEU A 175 1.49 -12.78 -8.07
N ASP A 176 1.90 -12.96 -9.34
CA ASP A 176 2.95 -12.12 -9.95
C ASP A 176 2.57 -10.63 -10.01
N HIS A 177 1.28 -10.28 -10.21
CA HIS A 177 0.85 -8.89 -10.19
C HIS A 177 0.97 -8.29 -8.77
N VAL A 178 0.60 -9.09 -7.76
CA VAL A 178 0.69 -8.69 -6.35
C VAL A 178 2.16 -8.54 -5.92
N MET A 179 3.00 -9.51 -6.27
CA MET A 179 4.44 -9.47 -6.00
C MET A 179 5.12 -8.30 -6.73
N ALA A 180 4.75 -8.03 -7.99
CA ALA A 180 5.26 -6.88 -8.74
C ALA A 180 4.93 -5.56 -8.03
N SER A 181 3.69 -5.44 -7.54
CA SER A 181 3.25 -4.26 -6.78
C SER A 181 4.02 -4.04 -5.49
N ALA A 182 4.50 -5.11 -4.84
CA ALA A 182 5.20 -5.08 -3.56
C ALA A 182 6.74 -5.15 -3.70
N SER A 183 7.28 -5.14 -4.92
CA SER A 183 8.73 -5.24 -5.17
C SER A 183 9.41 -3.88 -5.02
N ILE A 184 9.71 -3.49 -3.79
CA ILE A 184 10.42 -2.24 -3.45
C ILE A 184 11.77 -2.22 -4.19
N PRO A 185 12.03 -1.20 -5.05
CA PRO A 185 13.28 -1.11 -5.81
C PRO A 185 14.50 -1.18 -4.92
N ILE A 186 15.57 -1.82 -5.42
CA ILE A 186 16.84 -2.06 -4.72
C ILE A 186 16.69 -3.13 -3.62
N PHE A 187 15.62 -3.12 -2.83
CA PHE A 187 15.44 -4.11 -1.77
C PHE A 187 14.98 -5.45 -2.33
N PHE A 188 13.93 -5.47 -3.13
CA PHE A 188 13.36 -6.70 -3.67
C PHE A 188 13.59 -6.84 -5.19
N PRO A 189 13.65 -8.08 -5.70
CA PRO A 189 13.82 -8.30 -7.13
C PRO A 189 12.61 -7.80 -7.91
N PRO A 190 12.83 -7.18 -9.10
CA PRO A 190 11.74 -6.89 -10.02
C PRO A 190 11.04 -8.18 -10.46
N VAL A 191 9.75 -8.11 -10.72
CA VAL A 191 8.94 -9.26 -11.13
C VAL A 191 8.61 -9.16 -12.60
N ARG A 192 8.73 -10.29 -13.31
CA ARG A 192 8.37 -10.38 -14.72
C ARG A 192 6.90 -10.77 -14.88
N VAL A 193 6.09 -9.89 -15.47
CA VAL A 193 4.68 -10.11 -15.75
C VAL A 193 4.46 -9.95 -17.25
N GLN A 194 3.92 -10.98 -17.90
CA GLN A 194 3.63 -10.97 -19.35
C GLN A 194 4.80 -10.47 -20.23
N GLY A 195 6.04 -10.84 -19.85
CA GLY A 195 7.24 -10.50 -20.62
C GLY A 195 7.92 -9.19 -20.24
N ALA A 196 7.26 -8.28 -19.53
CA ALA A 196 7.83 -7.01 -19.05
C ALA A 196 8.24 -7.08 -17.58
N TRP A 197 9.18 -6.20 -17.17
CA TRP A 197 9.64 -6.09 -15.79
C TRP A 197 8.89 -4.99 -15.03
N TYR A 198 8.49 -5.33 -13.80
CA TYR A 198 7.73 -4.44 -12.91
C TYR A 198 8.38 -4.38 -11.53
N GLY A 199 8.19 -3.25 -10.88
CA GLY A 199 8.52 -3.02 -9.47
C GLY A 199 7.37 -2.34 -8.74
N ASP A 200 7.62 -1.94 -7.50
CA ASP A 200 6.61 -1.38 -6.60
C ASP A 200 5.81 -0.24 -7.24
N GLY A 201 4.50 -0.37 -7.12
CA GLY A 201 3.56 0.56 -7.73
C GLY A 201 3.63 1.97 -7.19
N SER A 202 4.02 2.12 -5.93
CA SER A 202 4.12 3.43 -5.27
C SER A 202 5.13 4.36 -5.96
N VAL A 203 6.15 3.81 -6.64
CA VAL A 203 7.19 4.60 -7.33
C VAL A 203 6.61 5.56 -8.39
N ARG A 204 5.54 5.16 -9.07
CA ARG A 204 4.90 5.96 -10.14
C ARG A 204 3.44 6.29 -9.88
N MET A 205 2.92 5.95 -8.69
CA MET A 205 1.52 6.18 -8.30
C MET A 205 1.28 7.65 -7.89
N THR A 206 1.19 8.53 -8.86
CA THR A 206 0.95 9.97 -8.63
C THR A 206 -0.52 10.33 -8.36
N ALA A 207 -1.45 9.40 -8.54
CA ALA A 207 -2.88 9.58 -8.27
C ALA A 207 -3.48 8.26 -7.76
N PRO A 208 -3.28 7.94 -6.48
CA PRO A 208 -3.70 6.68 -5.88
C PRO A 208 -5.22 6.48 -5.87
N LEU A 209 -6.02 7.52 -5.90
CA LEU A 209 -7.48 7.43 -5.93
C LEU A 209 -8.03 7.09 -7.33
N SER A 210 -7.25 7.39 -8.36
CA SER A 210 -7.65 7.25 -9.77
C SER A 210 -8.13 5.85 -10.16
N PRO A 211 -7.50 4.73 -9.75
CA PRO A 211 -8.02 3.40 -10.08
C PRO A 211 -9.43 3.15 -9.59
N ALA A 212 -9.73 3.47 -8.32
CA ALA A 212 -11.05 3.30 -7.76
C ALA A 212 -12.10 4.15 -8.48
N ILE A 213 -11.75 5.40 -8.84
CA ILE A 213 -12.63 6.31 -9.59
C ILE A 213 -12.91 5.76 -10.98
N HIS A 214 -11.89 5.26 -11.71
CA HIS A 214 -12.07 4.63 -13.03
C HIS A 214 -12.92 3.36 -12.95
N MET A 215 -12.86 2.63 -11.85
CA MET A 215 -13.68 1.45 -11.61
C MET A 215 -15.09 1.78 -11.10
N GLY A 216 -15.47 3.05 -11.06
CA GLY A 216 -16.82 3.49 -10.76
C GLY A 216 -17.13 3.71 -9.28
N ALA A 217 -16.11 3.86 -8.43
CA ALA A 217 -16.35 4.15 -7.02
C ALA A 217 -17.14 5.45 -6.83
N GLU A 218 -18.21 5.40 -6.05
CA GLU A 218 -19.06 6.54 -5.71
C GLU A 218 -18.61 7.22 -4.41
N ARG A 219 -17.90 6.49 -3.56
CA ARG A 219 -17.31 6.93 -2.29
C ARG A 219 -15.96 6.28 -2.12
N LEU A 220 -15.03 6.93 -1.47
CA LEU A 220 -13.68 6.44 -1.28
C LEU A 220 -13.34 6.32 0.21
N LEU A 221 -13.19 5.10 0.72
CA LEU A 221 -12.43 4.86 1.93
C LEU A 221 -10.95 4.74 1.56
N VAL A 222 -10.13 5.57 2.16
CA VAL A 222 -8.68 5.60 1.95
C VAL A 222 -7.99 5.30 3.27
N ILE A 223 -7.17 4.25 3.32
CA ILE A 223 -6.39 3.93 4.51
C ILE A 223 -4.91 4.18 4.21
N GLY A 224 -4.39 5.28 4.73
CA GLY A 224 -3.00 5.68 4.63
C GLY A 224 -2.15 5.10 5.76
N VAL A 225 -0.82 5.15 5.59
CA VAL A 225 0.16 4.68 6.59
C VAL A 225 1.14 5.80 7.00
N ARG A 226 0.75 7.03 6.74
CA ARG A 226 1.50 8.23 7.15
C ARG A 226 0.64 9.10 8.05
N ARG A 227 1.24 9.57 9.14
CA ARG A 227 0.62 10.55 10.03
C ARG A 227 0.41 11.88 9.29
N TRP A 228 -0.74 12.49 9.49
CA TRP A 228 -0.94 13.88 9.09
C TRP A 228 0.03 14.77 9.88
N ARG A 229 0.65 15.72 9.20
CA ARG A 229 1.49 16.74 9.84
C ARG A 229 0.79 18.07 9.75
N GLU A 230 0.66 18.71 10.89
CA GLU A 230 0.13 20.06 10.93
C GLU A 230 1.07 21.04 10.21
N PRO A 231 0.55 22.10 9.57
CA PRO A 231 1.38 23.08 8.87
C PRO A 231 2.51 23.66 9.73
N ASP A 232 2.28 23.84 11.03
CA ASP A 232 3.27 24.31 12.00
C ASP A 232 4.43 23.34 12.19
N GLU A 233 4.22 22.05 12.01
CA GLU A 233 5.28 21.03 12.08
C GLU A 233 6.18 21.01 10.84
N LEU A 234 5.72 21.58 9.74
CA LEU A 234 6.45 21.66 8.46
C LEU A 234 7.38 22.88 8.38
N GLN A 235 7.30 23.80 9.36
CA GLN A 235 8.15 24.99 9.33
C GLN A 235 9.61 24.65 9.67
N PRO A 236 10.57 24.94 8.76
CA PRO A 236 11.96 24.49 8.91
C PRO A 236 12.70 25.14 10.09
N VAL A 237 12.24 26.30 10.54
CA VAL A 237 12.93 27.15 11.54
C VAL A 237 12.84 26.60 12.97
N ARG A 238 11.95 25.66 13.25
CA ARG A 238 11.66 25.20 14.64
C ARG A 238 12.41 23.95 15.09
N ARG A 239 13.13 23.27 14.21
CA ARG A 239 13.92 22.09 14.58
C ARG A 239 15.38 22.28 14.13
N PRO A 240 16.26 22.73 15.03
CA PRO A 240 17.69 22.75 14.72
C PRO A 240 18.16 21.32 14.39
N ALA A 241 19.00 21.21 13.35
CA ALA A 241 19.61 19.92 13.04
C ALA A 241 20.36 19.39 14.27
N ARG A 242 20.04 18.17 14.68
CA ARG A 242 20.69 17.55 15.84
C ARG A 242 22.15 17.18 15.57
N ARG A 243 22.60 17.21 14.32
CA ARG A 243 23.97 16.84 13.90
C ARG A 243 24.41 17.64 12.68
N ASP A 244 25.69 17.90 12.58
CA ASP A 244 26.30 18.63 11.46
C ASP A 244 26.36 17.82 10.15
N VAL A 245 26.15 16.49 10.19
CA VAL A 245 26.20 15.60 9.02
C VAL A 245 24.99 14.68 9.00
N LEU A 246 24.28 14.64 7.87
CA LEU A 246 23.17 13.71 7.61
C LEU A 246 23.70 12.31 7.26
N ALA A 247 23.15 11.29 7.90
CA ALA A 247 23.46 9.90 7.54
C ALA A 247 22.77 9.54 6.19
N PRO A 248 23.42 8.75 5.32
CA PRO A 248 22.83 8.26 4.08
C PRO A 248 21.46 7.59 4.30
N ALA A 249 21.26 6.90 5.41
CA ALA A 249 19.98 6.29 5.78
C ALA A 249 18.86 7.30 6.00
N GLN A 250 19.14 8.51 6.50
CA GLN A 250 18.14 9.58 6.64
C GLN A 250 17.70 10.10 5.26
N ILE A 251 18.66 10.28 4.35
CA ILE A 251 18.38 10.68 2.97
C ILE A 251 17.55 9.59 2.27
N ALA A 252 17.94 8.32 2.41
CA ALA A 252 17.19 7.19 1.86
C ALA A 252 15.78 7.09 2.45
N GLY A 253 15.63 7.27 3.76
CA GLY A 253 14.32 7.31 4.42
C GLY A 253 13.43 8.43 3.89
N THR A 254 13.98 9.63 3.70
CA THR A 254 13.25 10.77 3.12
C THR A 254 12.81 10.47 1.68
N LEU A 255 13.70 9.89 0.85
CA LEU A 255 13.35 9.50 -0.53
C LEU A 255 12.26 8.42 -0.55
N LEU A 256 12.34 7.43 0.32
CA LEU A 256 11.29 6.41 0.43
C LEU A 256 9.97 7.02 0.89
N ASN A 257 9.98 7.90 1.87
CA ASN A 257 8.77 8.60 2.31
C ASN A 257 8.14 9.42 1.18
N ALA A 258 8.95 10.17 0.41
CA ALA A 258 8.48 10.93 -0.73
C ALA A 258 7.83 10.05 -1.82
N VAL A 259 8.42 8.88 -2.07
CA VAL A 259 7.91 7.95 -3.09
C VAL A 259 6.68 7.18 -2.62
N PHE A 260 6.66 6.74 -1.36
CA PHE A 260 5.66 5.78 -0.88
C PHE A 260 4.51 6.41 -0.09
N LEU A 261 4.69 7.63 0.46
CA LEU A 261 3.74 8.18 1.43
C LEU A 261 3.11 9.52 1.03
N GLU A 262 3.73 10.30 0.12
CA GLU A 262 3.31 11.70 -0.10
C GLU A 262 2.25 11.90 -1.17
N THR A 263 1.96 10.88 -1.97
CA THR A 263 1.07 11.02 -3.13
C THR A 263 -0.41 11.10 -2.77
N ILE A 264 -0.80 10.61 -1.59
CA ILE A 264 -2.21 10.59 -1.16
C ILE A 264 -2.72 11.97 -0.80
N GLU A 265 -1.92 12.75 -0.08
CA GLU A 265 -2.32 14.09 0.37
C GLU A 265 -2.70 14.96 -0.83
N ALA A 266 -1.80 15.06 -1.79
CA ALA A 266 -2.03 15.85 -3.00
C ALA A 266 -3.23 15.35 -3.84
N ASP A 267 -3.50 14.05 -3.86
CA ASP A 267 -4.62 13.51 -4.62
C ASP A 267 -5.96 13.69 -3.90
N VAL A 268 -5.98 13.64 -2.57
CA VAL A 268 -7.15 13.97 -1.74
C VAL A 268 -7.48 15.47 -1.86
N GLU A 269 -6.49 16.36 -1.72
CA GLU A 269 -6.69 17.80 -1.91
C GLU A 269 -7.24 18.12 -3.30
N ARG A 270 -6.73 17.45 -4.34
CA ARG A 270 -7.24 17.57 -5.70
C ARG A 270 -8.68 17.08 -5.81
N LEU A 271 -9.01 15.94 -5.21
CA LEU A 271 -10.38 15.40 -5.18
C LEU A 271 -11.34 16.38 -4.51
N GLU A 272 -10.98 16.92 -3.35
CA GLU A 272 -11.78 17.91 -2.63
C GLU A 272 -11.98 19.19 -3.45
N MET A 273 -10.93 19.66 -4.14
CA MET A 273 -11.05 20.81 -5.03
C MET A 273 -12.02 20.52 -6.18
N VAL A 274 -11.90 19.34 -6.82
CA VAL A 274 -12.83 18.93 -7.88
C VAL A 274 -14.25 18.81 -7.34
N ASN A 275 -14.45 18.19 -6.18
CA ASN A 275 -15.76 18.08 -5.54
C ASN A 275 -16.41 19.45 -5.32
N ARG A 276 -15.66 20.44 -4.80
CA ARG A 276 -16.16 21.82 -4.64
C ARG A 276 -16.55 22.49 -5.96
N LEU A 277 -15.84 22.21 -7.04
CA LEU A 277 -16.18 22.73 -8.38
C LEU A 277 -17.45 22.05 -8.91
N VAL A 278 -17.54 20.73 -8.79
CA VAL A 278 -18.72 19.95 -9.23
C VAL A 278 -19.97 20.39 -8.47
N ASP A 279 -19.84 20.70 -7.19
CA ASP A 279 -20.95 21.20 -6.36
C ASP A 279 -21.53 22.53 -6.82
N ARG A 280 -20.78 23.30 -7.59
CA ARG A 280 -21.24 24.58 -8.17
C ARG A 280 -21.87 24.45 -9.56
N LEU A 281 -21.75 23.26 -10.18
CA LEU A 281 -22.34 23.02 -11.50
C LEU A 281 -23.88 22.92 -11.42
N PRO A 282 -24.60 23.31 -12.47
CA PRO A 282 -26.02 23.07 -12.58
C PRO A 282 -26.37 21.57 -12.44
N ALA A 283 -27.53 21.27 -11.85
CA ALA A 283 -27.98 19.90 -11.62
C ALA A 283 -27.98 19.03 -12.91
N GLY A 284 -28.25 19.63 -14.07
CA GLY A 284 -28.24 18.94 -15.36
C GLY A 284 -26.85 18.48 -15.84
N GLU A 285 -25.77 19.05 -15.31
CA GLU A 285 -24.38 18.70 -15.65
C GLU A 285 -23.78 17.69 -14.66
N ARG A 286 -24.46 17.43 -13.54
CA ARG A 286 -24.06 16.46 -12.52
C ARG A 286 -24.71 15.11 -12.81
N GLY A 287 -24.02 14.03 -12.44
CA GLY A 287 -24.62 12.69 -12.48
C GLY A 287 -23.60 11.57 -12.70
N THR A 288 -24.12 10.35 -12.68
CA THR A 288 -23.32 9.13 -12.83
C THR A 288 -23.16 8.68 -14.29
N SER A 289 -23.90 9.29 -15.21
CA SER A 289 -23.83 8.96 -16.66
C SER A 289 -22.46 9.30 -17.26
N PRO A 290 -22.02 8.61 -18.30
CA PRO A 290 -20.78 8.93 -19.00
C PRO A 290 -20.71 10.40 -19.43
N GLY A 291 -19.61 11.06 -19.13
CA GLY A 291 -19.40 12.49 -19.44
C GLY A 291 -19.95 13.49 -18.42
N ARG A 292 -20.70 13.04 -17.40
CA ARG A 292 -21.12 13.89 -16.30
C ARG A 292 -20.17 13.80 -15.12
N LEU A 293 -19.99 14.94 -14.41
CA LEU A 293 -19.18 15.02 -13.22
C LEU A 293 -20.03 14.73 -11.96
N ARG A 294 -19.43 14.07 -10.99
CA ARG A 294 -20.07 13.77 -9.70
C ARG A 294 -19.16 14.10 -8.54
N VAL A 295 -19.76 14.46 -7.41
CA VAL A 295 -19.06 14.54 -6.13
C VAL A 295 -18.74 13.13 -5.66
N ILE A 296 -17.50 12.89 -5.21
CA ILE A 296 -17.05 11.61 -4.68
C ILE A 296 -16.56 11.86 -3.23
N PRO A 297 -17.39 11.62 -2.21
CA PRO A 297 -16.97 11.74 -0.82
C PRO A 297 -15.82 10.80 -0.50
N ALA A 298 -14.87 11.27 0.30
CA ALA A 298 -13.74 10.47 0.76
C ALA A 298 -13.61 10.51 2.27
N LEU A 299 -13.49 9.34 2.90
CA LEU A 299 -13.06 9.19 4.28
C LEU A 299 -11.60 8.71 4.27
N VAL A 300 -10.71 9.51 4.84
CA VAL A 300 -9.29 9.20 4.93
C VAL A 300 -8.93 8.87 6.37
N LEU A 301 -8.53 7.62 6.62
CA LEU A 301 -8.04 7.15 7.91
C LEU A 301 -6.51 7.07 7.88
N ARG A 302 -5.88 7.65 8.89
CA ARG A 302 -4.42 7.81 8.97
C ARG A 302 -3.93 7.59 10.41
N PRO A 303 -2.67 7.18 10.59
CA PRO A 303 -2.10 7.04 11.93
C PRO A 303 -2.06 8.36 12.70
N SER A 304 -2.43 8.31 13.97
CA SER A 304 -2.28 9.42 14.92
C SER A 304 -0.81 9.64 15.33
N ARG A 305 0.04 8.60 15.18
CA ARG A 305 1.46 8.61 15.55
C ARG A 305 2.35 8.35 14.35
N ASP A 306 3.60 8.78 14.41
CA ASP A 306 4.59 8.47 13.38
C ASP A 306 5.00 6.99 13.48
N LEU A 307 4.70 6.22 12.43
CA LEU A 307 5.00 4.79 12.39
C LEU A 307 6.50 4.50 12.29
N GLY A 308 7.28 5.45 11.75
CA GLY A 308 8.74 5.36 11.73
C GLY A 308 9.32 5.42 13.13
N GLU A 309 8.85 6.35 13.96
CA GLU A 309 9.30 6.47 15.35
C GLU A 309 9.02 5.20 16.17
N LEU A 310 7.87 4.53 15.91
CA LEU A 310 7.53 3.27 16.56
C LEU A 310 8.44 2.09 16.18
N ALA A 311 9.16 2.20 15.05
CA ALA A 311 10.09 1.18 14.60
C ALA A 311 11.51 1.33 15.19
N GLY A 312 11.83 2.44 15.81
CA GLY A 312 13.19 2.76 16.26
C GLY A 312 13.79 1.72 17.22
N ASP A 313 12.98 1.16 18.12
CA ASP A 313 13.40 0.12 19.08
C ASP A 313 13.55 -1.28 18.45
N GLN A 314 13.05 -1.48 17.22
CA GLN A 314 13.09 -2.78 16.53
C GLN A 314 14.45 -3.07 15.87
N TYR A 315 15.31 -2.06 15.71
CA TYR A 315 16.65 -2.22 15.10
C TYR A 315 17.45 -3.39 15.68
N ARG A 316 17.40 -3.59 17.00
CA ARG A 316 18.13 -4.68 17.68
C ARG A 316 17.59 -6.07 17.35
N ARG A 317 16.35 -6.18 16.86
CA ARG A 317 15.67 -7.44 16.54
C ARG A 317 15.93 -7.91 15.11
N PHE A 318 16.42 -7.02 14.24
CA PHE A 318 16.76 -7.41 12.87
C PHE A 318 17.85 -8.49 12.83
N PRO A 319 17.80 -9.39 11.82
CA PRO A 319 18.86 -10.36 11.58
C PRO A 319 20.24 -9.69 11.52
N ARG A 320 21.25 -10.35 12.07
CA ARG A 320 22.61 -9.76 12.24
C ARG A 320 23.16 -9.17 10.95
N VAL A 321 22.98 -9.86 9.83
CA VAL A 321 23.51 -9.42 8.52
C VAL A 321 22.77 -8.19 8.01
N LEU A 322 21.43 -8.16 8.11
CA LEU A 322 20.64 -6.99 7.74
C LEU A 322 21.02 -5.78 8.61
N ARG A 323 21.16 -5.99 9.91
CA ARG A 323 21.63 -4.96 10.85
C ARG A 323 23.02 -4.42 10.48
N PHE A 324 23.96 -5.30 10.11
CA PHE A 324 25.29 -4.89 9.64
C PHE A 324 25.20 -4.01 8.38
N MET A 325 24.39 -4.41 7.39
CA MET A 325 24.19 -3.63 6.15
C MET A 325 23.55 -2.27 6.46
N LEU A 326 22.53 -2.24 7.32
CA LEU A 326 21.85 -1.02 7.75
C LEU A 326 22.79 -0.08 8.52
N THR A 327 23.66 -0.64 9.39
CA THR A 327 24.69 0.15 10.08
C THR A 327 25.66 0.81 9.11
N GLY A 328 26.05 0.10 8.03
CA GLY A 328 26.97 0.61 6.99
C GLY A 328 26.46 1.87 6.29
N ILE A 329 25.15 2.04 6.19
CA ILE A 329 24.51 3.26 5.65
C ILE A 329 24.06 4.24 6.74
N GLY A 330 24.41 3.99 7.99
CA GLY A 330 24.05 4.84 9.13
C GLY A 330 22.60 4.70 9.60
N ALA A 331 21.89 3.63 9.21
CA ALA A 331 20.55 3.32 9.69
C ALA A 331 20.64 2.70 11.08
N GLN A 332 20.60 3.55 12.10
CA GLN A 332 20.51 3.20 13.52
C GLN A 332 19.16 3.70 14.07
N ALA A 333 18.79 3.27 15.28
CA ALA A 333 17.50 3.58 15.91
C ALA A 333 17.07 5.06 15.82
N GLU A 334 18.01 5.99 15.88
CA GLU A 334 17.72 7.43 15.86
C GLU A 334 17.76 8.07 14.46
N ASN A 335 18.44 7.46 13.48
CA ASN A 335 18.75 8.10 12.19
C ASN A 335 18.20 7.35 10.96
N GLY A 336 17.50 6.24 11.15
CA GLY A 336 17.00 5.40 10.06
C GLY A 336 15.66 4.77 10.37
N SER A 337 14.94 5.26 11.37
CA SER A 337 13.65 4.72 11.79
C SER A 337 12.63 4.64 10.65
N ASP A 338 12.62 5.61 9.75
CA ASP A 338 11.78 5.59 8.57
C ASP A 338 12.08 4.39 7.67
N LEU A 339 13.36 4.22 7.27
CA LEU A 339 13.78 3.09 6.45
C LEU A 339 13.51 1.76 7.16
N LEU A 340 13.83 1.68 8.45
CA LEU A 340 13.62 0.47 9.27
C LEU A 340 12.17 0.04 9.27
N SER A 341 11.24 0.98 9.40
CA SER A 341 9.81 0.71 9.50
C SER A 341 9.19 0.04 8.27
N TYR A 342 9.78 0.21 7.08
CA TYR A 342 9.34 -0.51 5.89
C TYR A 342 9.68 -2.00 5.92
N LEU A 343 10.75 -2.38 6.62
CA LEU A 343 11.29 -3.73 6.68
C LEU A 343 11.06 -4.41 8.03
N ALA A 344 10.44 -3.73 9.00
CA ALA A 344 10.23 -4.22 10.36
C ALA A 344 9.02 -5.18 10.44
N PHE A 345 9.13 -6.35 9.82
CA PHE A 345 8.14 -7.42 9.93
C PHE A 345 8.24 -8.21 11.24
N GLU A 346 8.58 -7.52 12.32
CA GLU A 346 8.68 -8.12 13.65
C GLU A 346 7.31 -8.15 14.33
N PRO A 347 6.88 -9.29 14.92
CA PRO A 347 5.55 -9.42 15.52
C PRO A 347 5.21 -8.34 16.55
N VAL A 348 6.19 -7.86 17.30
CA VAL A 348 5.99 -6.79 18.30
C VAL A 348 5.66 -5.45 17.64
N TYR A 349 6.37 -5.09 16.56
CA TYR A 349 6.06 -3.88 15.81
C TYR A 349 4.74 -3.99 15.08
N VAL A 350 4.53 -5.10 14.38
CA VAL A 350 3.27 -5.41 13.69
C VAL A 350 2.09 -5.34 14.67
N GLY A 351 2.20 -5.94 15.87
CA GLY A 351 1.17 -5.89 16.89
C GLY A 351 0.83 -4.45 17.32
N ARG A 352 1.85 -3.60 17.54
CA ARG A 352 1.63 -2.17 17.86
C ARG A 352 0.90 -1.42 16.75
N LEU A 353 1.20 -1.73 15.48
CA LEU A 353 0.54 -1.11 14.34
C LEU A 353 -0.92 -1.54 14.22
N LEU A 354 -1.20 -2.81 14.44
CA LEU A 354 -2.56 -3.36 14.46
C LEU A 354 -3.43 -2.70 15.53
N GLU A 355 -2.91 -2.57 16.76
CA GLU A 355 -3.65 -1.92 17.85
C GLU A 355 -3.80 -0.41 17.60
N LEU A 356 -2.74 0.28 17.12
CA LEU A 356 -2.85 1.69 16.78
C LEU A 356 -3.92 1.94 15.70
N GLY A 357 -3.95 1.12 14.64
CA GLY A 357 -4.96 1.27 13.58
C GLY A 357 -6.38 1.03 14.08
N TYR A 358 -6.54 0.10 15.01
CA TYR A 358 -7.81 -0.17 15.66
C TYR A 358 -8.26 1.02 16.53
N ASP A 359 -7.39 1.50 17.42
CA ASP A 359 -7.69 2.59 18.35
C ASP A 359 -7.97 3.90 17.61
N ASP A 360 -7.16 4.26 16.61
CA ASP A 360 -7.33 5.46 15.79
C ASP A 360 -8.69 5.46 15.07
N THR A 361 -9.14 4.30 14.62
CA THR A 361 -10.42 4.17 13.92
C THR A 361 -11.59 4.25 14.89
N LEU A 362 -11.50 3.62 16.06
CA LEU A 362 -12.53 3.74 17.09
C LEU A 362 -12.66 5.18 17.63
N ALA A 363 -11.56 5.92 17.72
CA ALA A 363 -11.58 7.34 18.07
C ALA A 363 -12.39 8.19 17.05
N ARG A 364 -12.51 7.71 15.81
CA ARG A 364 -13.29 8.33 14.72
C ARG A 364 -14.57 7.53 14.37
N ARG A 365 -15.06 6.73 15.32
CA ARG A 365 -16.22 5.84 15.13
C ARG A 365 -17.39 6.53 14.46
N ARG A 366 -17.77 7.73 14.92
CA ARG A 366 -18.90 8.48 14.38
C ARG A 366 -18.73 8.80 12.90
N GLU A 367 -17.55 9.23 12.47
CA GLU A 367 -17.26 9.50 11.06
C GLU A 367 -17.37 8.24 10.20
N VAL A 368 -16.92 7.10 10.73
CA VAL A 368 -17.05 5.79 10.06
C VAL A 368 -18.53 5.42 9.92
N GLU A 369 -19.32 5.54 11.00
CA GLU A 369 -20.76 5.26 10.97
C GLU A 369 -21.51 6.16 9.97
N GLU A 370 -21.22 7.45 9.95
CA GLU A 370 -21.79 8.41 9.00
C GLU A 370 -21.42 8.05 7.55
N PHE A 371 -20.14 7.79 7.28
CA PHE A 371 -19.66 7.45 5.95
C PHE A 371 -20.34 6.20 5.37
N PHE A 372 -20.51 5.16 6.17
CA PHE A 372 -21.17 3.92 5.73
C PHE A 372 -22.71 4.01 5.83
N GLY A 373 -23.24 4.81 6.74
CA GLY A 373 -24.69 4.99 6.97
C GLY A 373 -25.39 5.71 5.83
N GLU A 374 -24.81 6.76 5.29
CA GLU A 374 -25.37 7.49 4.15
C GLU A 374 -25.51 6.62 2.88
N GLY A 375 -24.54 5.71 2.61
CA GLY A 375 -24.62 4.79 1.48
C GLY A 375 -25.72 3.73 1.61
N ARG A 376 -26.26 3.49 2.81
CA ARG A 376 -27.42 2.61 3.02
C ARG A 376 -28.73 3.29 2.66
N ARG A 377 -28.88 4.59 2.99
CA ARG A 377 -30.10 5.35 2.67
C ARG A 377 -30.32 5.46 1.17
N GLU A 378 -29.28 5.69 0.38
CA GLU A 378 -29.38 5.75 -1.08
C GLU A 378 -29.73 4.39 -1.72
N ARG A 379 -29.16 3.27 -1.23
CA ARG A 379 -29.49 1.93 -1.75
C ARG A 379 -30.93 1.46 -1.40
N ILE A 380 -31.47 1.93 -0.30
CA ILE A 380 -32.85 1.62 0.10
C ILE A 380 -33.83 2.42 -0.76
N SER A 381 -33.52 3.69 -1.10
CA SER A 381 -34.36 4.53 -1.95
C SER A 381 -34.40 4.09 -3.43
N LEU A 382 -33.38 3.37 -3.90
CA LEU A 382 -33.33 2.81 -5.28
C LEU A 382 -34.01 1.44 -5.41
N ARG A 383 -34.45 0.82 -4.29
CA ARG A 383 -35.18 -0.47 -4.29
C ARG A 383 -36.66 -0.32 -3.87
N ALA A 384 -37.12 0.88 -3.58
CA ALA A 384 -38.51 1.23 -3.35
C ALA A 384 -39.10 1.95 -4.59
#